data_385bac94313f0ef4ccf661a380554ed3
#
_entry.id   385bac94313f0ef4ccf661a380554ed3
#
_cell.length_a   1.000
_cell.length_b   1.000
_cell.length_c   1.000
_cell.angle_alpha   90.00
_cell.angle_beta   90.00
_cell.angle_gamma   90.00
#
_symmetry.space_group_name_H-M   'P 1'
#
loop_
_entity.id
_entity.type
_entity.pdbx_description
1 polymer ?
#
loop_
_entity_poly.entity_id
_entity_poly.type
_entity_poly.pdbx_seq_one_letter_code
_entity_poly.pdbx_strand_id
1 'polypeptide(L)'
;KMYGSHYSPAQVSNISKQMIPKVEAYHKRKLSDKFFCVYLDATYLPLRRETFEREAVYIAIGIKPNEHKEVIDYCIAPSENIEVWTDMLQNMKSRGLKQVELFLSDGVVGMKTALARTYPKAHFQRCLVHVMRNIC
;
A
#
# COMPACT_ATOMS: atom_id res chain seq x y z
N LYS A 1 -19.95 -13.82 18.90
CA LYS A 1 -18.98 -12.72 18.76
C LYS A 1 -17.64 -13.28 18.31
N MET A 2 -17.07 -12.70 17.27
CA MET A 2 -15.73 -13.05 16.80
C MET A 2 -14.65 -12.86 17.88
N TYR A 3 -14.89 -12.03 18.86
CA TYR A 3 -13.92 -11.64 19.88
C TYR A 3 -13.96 -12.49 21.17
N GLY A 4 -14.85 -13.46 21.27
CA GLY A 4 -14.96 -14.30 22.44
C GLY A 4 -14.25 -15.65 22.34
N SER A 5 -13.66 -15.96 21.21
CA SER A 5 -12.98 -17.24 20.97
C SER A 5 -11.51 -17.15 21.35
N HIS A 6 -11.07 -18.05 22.22
CA HIS A 6 -9.66 -18.22 22.54
C HIS A 6 -9.04 -19.29 21.64
N TYR A 7 -7.97 -18.93 20.93
CA TYR A 7 -7.22 -19.85 20.10
C TYR A 7 -5.93 -20.28 20.77
N SER A 8 -5.60 -21.58 20.70
CA SER A 8 -4.30 -22.06 21.14
C SER A 8 -3.19 -21.56 20.21
N PRO A 9 -1.92 -21.49 20.68
CA PRO A 9 -0.78 -21.15 19.81
C PRO A 9 -0.68 -22.03 18.56
N ALA A 10 -0.98 -23.34 18.70
CA ALA A 10 -0.98 -24.27 17.57
C ALA A 10 -2.07 -23.93 16.56
N GLN A 11 -3.28 -23.58 17.00
CA GLN A 11 -4.37 -23.15 16.13
C GLN A 11 -4.04 -21.86 15.39
N VAL A 12 -3.47 -20.87 16.08
CA VAL A 12 -3.01 -19.61 15.45
C VAL A 12 -1.95 -19.88 14.39
N SER A 13 -0.98 -20.75 14.69
CA SER A 13 0.07 -21.15 13.74
C SER A 13 -0.52 -21.81 12.50
N ASN A 14 -1.49 -22.71 12.65
CA ASN A 14 -2.15 -23.38 11.53
C ASN A 14 -2.97 -22.39 10.67
N ILE A 15 -3.70 -21.46 11.30
CA ILE A 15 -4.43 -20.42 10.59
C ILE A 15 -3.47 -19.54 9.78
N SER A 16 -2.36 -19.12 10.39
CA SER A 16 -1.32 -18.33 9.70
C SER A 16 -0.75 -19.06 8.50
N LYS A 17 -0.42 -20.34 8.63
CA LYS A 17 0.07 -21.18 7.51
C LYS A 17 -0.94 -21.29 6.37
N GLN A 18 -2.23 -21.38 6.67
CA GLN A 18 -3.29 -21.42 5.65
C GLN A 18 -3.48 -20.06 4.96
N MET A 19 -3.19 -18.95 5.66
CA MET A 19 -3.32 -17.60 5.12
C MET A 19 -2.16 -17.20 4.21
N ILE A 20 -0.95 -17.71 4.44
CA ILE A 20 0.24 -17.34 3.65
C ILE A 20 0.04 -17.50 2.15
N PRO A 21 -0.45 -18.64 1.61
CA PRO A 21 -0.69 -18.79 0.17
C PRO A 21 -1.71 -17.79 -0.37
N LYS A 22 -2.73 -17.43 0.42
CA LYS A 22 -3.75 -16.45 0.02
C LYS A 22 -3.18 -15.05 -0.05
N VAL A 23 -2.34 -14.67 0.91
CA VAL A 23 -1.64 -13.39 0.92
C VAL A 23 -0.67 -13.28 -0.24
N GLU A 24 0.10 -14.33 -0.52
CA GLU A 24 1.01 -14.38 -1.67
C GLU A 24 0.25 -14.27 -2.99
N ALA A 25 -0.86 -14.99 -3.14
CA ALA A 25 -1.72 -14.90 -4.32
C ALA A 25 -2.30 -13.49 -4.50
N TYR A 26 -2.67 -12.83 -3.41
CA TYR A 26 -3.14 -11.45 -3.43
C TYR A 26 -2.07 -10.50 -3.96
N HIS A 27 -0.82 -10.59 -3.46
CA HIS A 27 0.29 -9.76 -3.89
C HIS A 27 0.73 -10.03 -5.33
N LYS A 28 0.44 -11.20 -5.88
CA LYS A 28 0.82 -11.59 -7.25
C LYS A 28 -0.33 -11.48 -8.25
N ARG A 29 -1.56 -11.19 -7.79
CA ARG A 29 -2.71 -11.15 -8.68
C ARG A 29 -2.54 -10.10 -9.78
N LYS A 30 -3.10 -10.40 -10.95
CA LYS A 30 -3.16 -9.45 -12.04
C LYS A 30 -4.04 -8.26 -11.66
N LEU A 31 -3.55 -7.06 -11.90
CA LEU A 31 -4.27 -5.82 -11.66
C LEU A 31 -5.06 -5.39 -12.92
N SER A 32 -6.08 -4.58 -12.72
CA SER A 32 -6.70 -3.84 -13.82
C SER A 32 -5.67 -2.98 -14.53
N ASP A 33 -5.78 -2.86 -15.84
CA ASP A 33 -4.86 -2.09 -16.66
C ASP A 33 -4.98 -0.57 -16.43
N LYS A 34 -6.12 -0.11 -15.94
CA LYS A 34 -6.41 1.31 -15.72
C LYS A 34 -7.09 1.59 -14.38
N PHE A 35 -6.56 2.58 -13.67
CA PHE A 35 -7.22 3.23 -12.53
C PHE A 35 -7.34 4.73 -12.80
N PHE A 36 -8.45 5.32 -12.37
CA PHE A 36 -8.64 6.76 -12.40
C PHE A 36 -7.72 7.46 -11.41
N CYS A 37 -7.70 6.98 -10.16
CA CYS A 37 -6.90 7.55 -9.09
C CYS A 37 -6.23 6.43 -8.28
N VAL A 38 -4.99 6.64 -7.89
CA VAL A 38 -4.28 5.77 -6.94
C VAL A 38 -3.82 6.63 -5.76
N TYR A 39 -4.27 6.25 -4.59
CA TYR A 39 -3.93 6.87 -3.33
C TYR A 39 -2.80 6.08 -2.65
N LEU A 40 -1.69 6.75 -2.36
CA LEU A 40 -0.53 6.17 -1.69
C LEU A 40 -0.40 6.76 -0.29
N ASP A 41 -0.48 5.93 0.73
CA ASP A 41 -0.40 6.36 2.12
C ASP A 41 0.49 5.42 2.93
N ALA A 42 1.21 5.97 3.90
CA ALA A 42 1.99 5.21 4.86
C ALA A 42 1.59 5.59 6.28
N THR A 43 1.36 4.59 7.10
CA THR A 43 0.99 4.74 8.51
C THR A 43 1.97 3.97 9.38
N TYR A 44 2.41 4.57 10.48
CA TYR A 44 3.26 3.91 11.44
C TYR A 44 2.42 3.15 12.47
N LEU A 45 2.70 1.85 12.60
CA LEU A 45 2.09 1.00 13.61
C LEU A 45 3.12 0.59 14.66
N PRO A 46 2.78 0.67 15.95
CA PRO A 46 3.62 0.11 17.01
C PRO A 46 3.44 -1.42 16.99
N LEU A 47 4.32 -2.12 16.30
CA LEU A 47 4.35 -3.58 16.34
C LEU A 47 5.24 -4.03 17.51
N ARG A 48 4.69 -4.88 18.37
CA ARG A 48 5.46 -5.53 19.44
C ARG A 48 6.32 -6.62 18.82
N ARG A 49 7.55 -6.27 18.52
CA ARG A 49 8.64 -7.23 18.42
C ARG A 49 9.51 -7.09 19.68
N GLU A 50 10.52 -7.92 19.82
CA GLU A 50 11.45 -7.89 20.96
C GLU A 50 12.13 -6.52 21.16
N THR A 51 12.14 -5.69 20.12
CA THR A 51 12.52 -4.28 20.16
C THR A 51 11.32 -3.41 19.77
N PHE A 52 11.09 -2.32 20.50
CA PHE A 52 10.03 -1.34 20.24
C PHE A 52 10.32 -0.53 18.96
N GLU A 53 10.21 -1.14 17.80
CA GLU A 53 10.35 -0.44 16.53
C GLU A 53 8.97 -0.14 15.95
N ARG A 54 8.81 1.09 15.49
CA ARG A 54 7.65 1.47 14.68
C ARG A 54 7.87 0.95 13.27
N GLU A 55 6.92 0.18 12.76
CA GLU A 55 6.94 -0.23 11.36
C GLU A 55 5.96 0.61 10.56
N ALA A 56 6.36 0.98 9.34
CA ALA A 56 5.52 1.67 8.40
C ALA A 56 4.70 0.66 7.60
N VAL A 57 3.39 0.89 7.53
CA VAL A 57 2.49 0.16 6.64
C VAL A 57 2.20 1.03 5.43
N TYR A 58 2.64 0.58 4.28
CA TYR A 58 2.43 1.21 2.98
C TYR A 58 1.17 0.65 2.35
N ILE A 59 0.27 1.51 1.91
CA ILE A 59 -0.98 1.10 1.29
C ILE A 59 -1.17 1.86 -0.01
N ALA A 60 -1.51 1.14 -1.07
CA ALA A 60 -1.95 1.70 -2.34
C ALA A 60 -3.43 1.36 -2.54
N ILE A 61 -4.27 2.37 -2.64
CA ILE A 61 -5.71 2.23 -2.87
C ILE A 61 -6.04 2.80 -4.25
N GLY A 62 -6.64 1.99 -5.09
CA GLY A 62 -7.07 2.39 -6.42
C GLY A 62 -8.56 2.67 -6.51
N ILE A 63 -8.90 3.67 -7.31
CA ILE A 63 -10.28 3.99 -7.69
C ILE A 63 -10.38 3.80 -9.19
N LYS A 64 -11.23 2.86 -9.61
CA LYS A 64 -11.47 2.57 -11.02
C LYS A 64 -12.35 3.65 -11.65
N PRO A 65 -12.39 3.75 -13.00
CA PRO A 65 -13.30 4.69 -13.68
C PRO A 65 -14.78 4.53 -13.33
N ASN A 66 -15.20 3.32 -12.90
CA ASN A 66 -16.55 3.03 -12.41
C ASN A 66 -16.77 3.30 -10.91
N GLU A 67 -15.86 4.05 -10.29
CA GLU A 67 -15.87 4.46 -8.87
C GLU A 67 -15.63 3.32 -7.86
N HIS A 68 -15.40 2.08 -8.31
CA HIS A 68 -15.03 1.00 -7.42
C HIS A 68 -13.65 1.22 -6.81
N LYS A 69 -13.58 1.07 -5.49
CA LYS A 69 -12.32 1.16 -4.73
C LYS A 69 -11.77 -0.23 -4.46
N GLU A 70 -10.48 -0.38 -4.58
CA GLU A 70 -9.81 -1.60 -4.15
C GLU A 70 -8.43 -1.29 -3.56
N VAL A 71 -8.01 -2.10 -2.59
CA VAL A 71 -6.62 -2.09 -2.14
C VAL A 71 -5.78 -2.80 -3.19
N ILE A 72 -4.93 -2.04 -3.87
CA ILE A 72 -4.08 -2.57 -4.93
C ILE A 72 -2.97 -3.41 -4.33
N ASP A 73 -2.31 -2.88 -3.31
CA ASP A 73 -1.20 -3.53 -2.63
C ASP A 73 -0.95 -2.91 -1.25
N TYR A 74 -0.21 -3.64 -0.43
CA TYR A 74 0.31 -3.14 0.83
C TYR A 74 1.66 -3.77 1.13
N CYS A 75 2.45 -3.11 1.95
CA CYS A 75 3.77 -3.58 2.37
C CYS A 75 4.06 -3.08 3.78
N ILE A 76 4.81 -3.85 4.53
CA ILE A 76 5.29 -3.47 5.87
C ILE A 76 6.81 -3.36 5.82
N ALA A 77 7.34 -2.23 6.24
CA ALA A 77 8.77 -1.97 6.27
C ALA A 77 9.17 -1.18 7.52
N PRO A 78 10.43 -1.25 7.98
CA PRO A 78 10.87 -0.61 9.22
C PRO A 78 10.72 0.91 9.24
N SER A 79 10.79 1.54 8.08
CA SER A 79 10.66 3.00 7.96
C SER A 79 10.09 3.37 6.61
N GLU A 80 9.50 4.56 6.53
CA GLU A 80 9.07 5.10 5.25
C GLU A 80 10.27 5.60 4.46
N ASN A 81 10.47 5.05 3.25
CA ASN A 81 11.48 5.50 2.32
C ASN A 81 11.00 5.37 0.87
N ILE A 82 11.67 6.09 -0.01
CA ILE A 82 11.30 6.14 -1.43
C ILE A 82 11.60 4.84 -2.18
N GLU A 83 12.55 4.05 -1.73
CA GLU A 83 12.89 2.78 -2.38
C GLU A 83 11.75 1.78 -2.28
N VAL A 84 11.11 1.68 -1.11
CA VAL A 84 9.94 0.82 -0.90
C VAL A 84 8.79 1.25 -1.81
N TRP A 85 8.54 2.56 -1.92
CA TRP A 85 7.53 3.10 -2.84
C TRP A 85 7.88 2.80 -4.29
N THR A 86 9.13 2.96 -4.67
CA THR A 86 9.59 2.67 -6.04
C THR A 86 9.37 1.20 -6.40
N ASP A 87 9.73 0.30 -5.51
CA ASP A 87 9.51 -1.14 -5.70
C ASP A 87 8.02 -1.48 -5.81
N MET A 88 7.19 -0.88 -4.97
CA MET A 88 5.74 -1.07 -5.03
C MET A 88 5.15 -0.59 -6.35
N LEU A 89 5.55 0.58 -6.83
CA LEU A 89 5.10 1.14 -8.11
C LEU A 89 5.52 0.25 -9.29
N GLN A 90 6.75 -0.23 -9.30
CA GLN A 90 7.26 -1.14 -10.33
C GLN A 90 6.52 -2.48 -10.30
N ASN A 91 6.25 -3.00 -9.11
CA ASN A 91 5.48 -4.22 -8.93
C ASN A 91 4.05 -4.06 -9.48
N MET A 92 3.38 -2.96 -9.18
CA MET A 92 2.04 -2.67 -9.71
C MET A 92 2.05 -2.65 -11.24
N LYS A 93 3.07 -2.04 -11.84
CA LYS A 93 3.23 -1.99 -13.29
C LYS A 93 3.47 -3.37 -13.89
N SER A 94 4.31 -4.18 -13.29
CA SER A 94 4.60 -5.55 -13.72
C SER A 94 3.37 -6.47 -13.63
N ARG A 95 2.46 -6.18 -12.71
CA ARG A 95 1.21 -6.93 -12.51
C ARG A 95 0.06 -6.46 -13.41
N GLY A 96 0.31 -5.56 -14.33
CA GLY A 96 -0.62 -5.16 -15.38
C GLY A 96 -1.24 -3.77 -15.26
N LEU A 97 -0.96 -3.02 -14.19
CA LEU A 97 -1.44 -1.65 -14.06
C LEU A 97 -0.62 -0.72 -14.97
N LYS A 98 -1.16 -0.39 -16.12
CA LYS A 98 -0.45 0.38 -17.17
C LYS A 98 -0.76 1.87 -17.15
N GLN A 99 -1.96 2.26 -16.72
CA GLN A 99 -2.44 3.63 -16.83
C GLN A 99 -3.11 4.08 -15.54
N VAL A 100 -2.65 5.21 -15.02
CA VAL A 100 -3.25 5.91 -13.87
C VAL A 100 -3.36 7.38 -14.25
N GLU A 101 -4.53 7.97 -14.08
CA GLU A 101 -4.74 9.39 -14.37
C GLU A 101 -4.12 10.28 -13.28
N LEU A 102 -4.33 9.93 -12.02
CA LEU A 102 -3.92 10.75 -10.89
C LEU A 102 -3.36 9.90 -9.75
N PHE A 103 -2.20 10.27 -9.26
CA PHE A 103 -1.67 9.79 -7.99
C PHE A 103 -1.84 10.84 -6.90
N LEU A 104 -2.31 10.40 -5.74
CA LEU A 104 -2.39 11.20 -4.52
C LEU A 104 -1.45 10.61 -3.46
N SER A 105 -0.62 11.44 -2.87
CA SER A 105 0.33 11.03 -1.83
C SER A 105 0.59 12.19 -0.87
N ASP A 106 1.11 11.88 0.32
CA ASP A 106 1.50 12.88 1.33
C ASP A 106 2.77 13.69 0.96
N GLY A 107 3.45 13.31 -0.11
CA GLY A 107 4.58 14.06 -0.64
C GLY A 107 5.93 13.70 -0.02
N VAL A 108 6.16 12.42 0.23
CA VAL A 108 7.51 11.90 0.57
C VAL A 108 8.53 12.39 -0.45
N VAL A 109 9.70 12.79 0.03
CA VAL A 109 10.80 13.25 -0.82
C VAL A 109 11.13 12.19 -1.87
N GLY A 110 11.18 12.59 -3.13
CA GLY A 110 11.44 11.70 -4.26
C GLY A 110 10.21 11.02 -4.86
N MET A 111 9.03 11.11 -4.23
CA MET A 111 7.81 10.47 -4.74
C MET A 111 7.45 10.96 -6.14
N LYS A 112 7.48 12.27 -6.36
CA LYS A 112 7.21 12.85 -7.67
C LYS A 112 8.14 12.31 -8.76
N THR A 113 9.42 12.17 -8.44
CA THR A 113 10.43 11.63 -9.37
C THR A 113 10.18 10.14 -9.65
N ALA A 114 9.89 9.36 -8.61
CA ALA A 114 9.59 7.92 -8.75
C ALA A 114 8.34 7.71 -9.62
N LEU A 115 7.29 8.49 -9.39
CA LEU A 115 6.07 8.44 -10.20
C LEU A 115 6.31 8.85 -11.65
N ALA A 116 7.09 9.91 -11.87
CA ALA A 116 7.43 10.36 -13.23
C ALA A 116 8.22 9.31 -14.03
N ARG A 117 9.04 8.51 -13.35
CA ARG A 117 9.79 7.42 -13.98
C ARG A 117 8.90 6.21 -14.29
N THR A 118 7.99 5.87 -13.40
CA THR A 118 7.16 4.66 -13.53
C THR A 118 5.90 4.91 -14.34
N TYR A 119 5.25 6.04 -14.11
CA TYR A 119 3.99 6.45 -14.76
C TYR A 119 4.11 7.89 -15.29
N PRO A 120 4.87 8.11 -16.37
CA PRO A 120 5.19 9.48 -16.83
C PRO A 120 3.98 10.28 -17.32
N LYS A 121 2.88 9.61 -17.69
CA LYS A 121 1.65 10.27 -18.14
C LYS A 121 0.66 10.59 -17.02
N ALA A 122 0.90 10.08 -15.82
CA ALA A 122 0.02 10.32 -14.68
C ALA A 122 0.25 11.71 -14.07
N HIS A 123 -0.81 12.33 -13.59
CA HIS A 123 -0.72 13.52 -12.77
C HIS A 123 -0.41 13.14 -11.32
N PHE A 124 0.28 14.02 -10.62
CA PHE A 124 0.58 13.85 -9.20
C PHE A 124 0.06 15.05 -8.43
N GLN A 125 -0.63 14.77 -7.32
CA GLN A 125 -1.10 15.79 -6.38
C GLN A 125 -0.81 15.35 -4.94
N ARG A 126 -0.35 16.30 -4.12
CA ARG A 126 -0.19 16.05 -2.69
C ARG A 126 -1.55 15.96 -2.01
N CYS A 127 -1.67 15.04 -1.08
CA CYS A 127 -2.90 14.86 -0.32
C CYS A 127 -3.17 16.10 0.55
N LEU A 128 -4.30 16.75 0.32
CA LEU A 128 -4.70 17.95 1.07
C LEU A 128 -4.88 17.67 2.56
N VAL A 129 -5.36 16.49 2.93
CA VAL A 129 -5.55 16.10 4.33
C VAL A 129 -4.22 16.11 5.08
N HIS A 130 -3.16 15.56 4.48
CA HIS A 130 -1.82 15.58 5.07
C HIS A 130 -1.22 16.99 5.11
N VAL A 131 -1.45 17.79 4.07
CA VAL A 131 -1.02 19.19 4.03
C VAL A 131 -1.67 19.97 5.16
N MET A 132 -2.97 19.82 5.34
CA MET A 132 -3.71 20.51 6.40
C MET A 132 -3.25 20.09 7.80
N ARG A 133 -2.98 18.80 8.02
CA ARG A 133 -2.43 18.31 9.30
C ARG A 133 -1.06 18.88 9.63
N ASN A 134 -0.23 19.12 8.62
CA ASN A 134 1.11 19.69 8.80
C ASN A 134 1.10 21.21 9.04
N ILE A 135 0.02 21.90 8.68
CA ILE A 135 -0.15 23.34 8.90
C ILE A 135 -0.78 23.61 10.27
N CYS A 136 -1.61 22.71 10.76
CA CYS A 136 -2.22 22.77 12.09
C CYS A 136 -1.40 22.00 13.11
#